data_597202dcc0a3111e5e27f8219db7e44d
#
_entry.id   597202dcc0a3111e5e27f8219db7e44d
#
_cell.length_a   1.000
_cell.length_b   1.000
_cell.length_c   1.000
_cell.angle_alpha   90.00
_cell.angle_beta   90.00
_cell.angle_gamma   90.00
#
_symmetry.space_group_name_H-M   'P 1'
#
loop_
_entity.id
_entity.type
_entity.pdbx_description
1 polymer ?
#
loop_
_entity_poly.entity_id
_entity_poly.type
_entity_poly.pdbx_seq_one_letter_code
_entity_poly.pdbx_strand_id
1 'polypeptide(L)'
;MFEHLNSQPSDKIMELMAQYAEDTRTNKLDLGVGVYKNAEGATPIMKAVKKSEEILHRSQDSKSYVGLIGSIEFSKNIGGLVLNNSVDEKRLSYAQAPGGTGALHQLLLL
;
A
#
# COMPACT_ATOMS: atom_id res chain seq x y z
N MET A 1 2.09 -11.38 -34.16
CA MET A 1 1.27 -11.55 -32.92
C MET A 1 1.05 -10.21 -32.20
N PHE A 2 2.02 -9.27 -32.26
CA PHE A 2 1.95 -7.97 -31.56
C PHE A 2 1.91 -6.77 -32.53
N GLU A 3 1.72 -7.01 -33.81
CA GLU A 3 1.77 -6.00 -34.87
C GLU A 3 0.65 -4.94 -34.77
N HIS A 4 -0.41 -5.25 -34.04
CA HIS A 4 -1.54 -4.36 -33.80
C HIS A 4 -1.44 -3.59 -32.46
N LEU A 5 -0.38 -3.81 -31.67
CA LEU A 5 -0.15 -3.06 -30.44
C LEU A 5 0.49 -1.70 -30.78
N ASN A 6 -0.16 -0.64 -30.31
CA ASN A 6 0.40 0.70 -30.39
C ASN A 6 1.34 0.94 -29.21
N SER A 7 2.43 1.66 -29.46
CA SER A 7 3.31 2.14 -28.39
C SER A 7 2.50 3.03 -27.45
N GLN A 8 2.58 2.73 -26.16
CA GLN A 8 1.99 3.58 -25.12
C GLN A 8 2.98 4.67 -24.71
N PRO A 9 2.50 5.86 -24.32
CA PRO A 9 3.38 6.89 -23.75
C PRO A 9 3.98 6.38 -22.44
N SER A 10 5.17 6.88 -22.11
CA SER A 10 5.80 6.60 -20.82
C SER A 10 4.91 7.07 -19.64
N ASP A 11 5.01 6.38 -18.50
CA ASP A 11 4.34 6.81 -17.27
C ASP A 11 4.93 8.15 -16.83
N LYS A 12 4.10 9.18 -16.80
CA LYS A 12 4.52 10.57 -16.48
C LYS A 12 5.05 10.71 -15.04
N ILE A 13 4.60 9.87 -14.11
CA ILE A 13 5.08 9.89 -12.73
C ILE A 13 6.50 9.33 -12.66
N MET A 14 6.75 8.23 -13.36
CA MET A 14 8.09 7.62 -13.44
C MET A 14 9.07 8.54 -14.16
N GLU A 15 8.63 9.21 -15.22
CA GLU A 15 9.42 10.21 -15.93
C GLU A 15 9.80 11.39 -15.03
N LEU A 16 8.84 11.90 -14.23
CA LEU A 16 9.09 12.97 -13.27
C LEU A 16 10.09 12.54 -12.18
N MET A 17 9.98 11.31 -11.70
CA MET A 17 10.93 10.77 -10.72
C MET A 17 12.35 10.68 -11.30
N ALA A 18 12.50 10.26 -12.55
CA ALA A 18 13.78 10.23 -13.25
C ALA A 18 14.36 11.64 -13.41
N GLN A 19 13.56 12.60 -13.84
CA GLN A 19 13.97 14.01 -13.96
C GLN A 19 14.43 14.58 -12.61
N TYR A 20 13.71 14.28 -11.52
CA TYR A 20 14.12 14.71 -10.20
C TYR A 20 15.46 14.09 -9.78
N ALA A 21 15.69 12.82 -10.07
CA ALA A 21 16.93 12.13 -9.75
C ALA A 21 18.13 12.70 -10.52
N GLU A 22 17.94 13.06 -11.80
CA GLU A 22 18.97 13.63 -12.67
C GLU A 22 19.28 15.10 -12.35
N ASP A 23 18.36 15.81 -11.72
CA ASP A 23 18.53 17.22 -11.36
C ASP A 23 19.62 17.35 -10.28
N THR A 24 20.70 18.07 -10.58
CA THR A 24 21.84 18.28 -9.68
C THR A 24 21.69 19.44 -8.71
N ARG A 25 20.61 20.21 -8.80
CA ARG A 25 20.37 21.35 -7.91
C ARG A 25 20.14 20.90 -6.48
N THR A 26 20.72 21.60 -5.52
CA THR A 26 20.57 21.30 -4.08
C THR A 26 19.29 21.84 -3.46
N ASN A 27 18.70 22.88 -4.07
CA ASN A 27 17.49 23.56 -3.61
C ASN A 27 16.22 23.00 -4.30
N LYS A 28 16.12 21.70 -4.46
CA LYS A 28 14.99 21.01 -5.08
C LYS A 28 14.13 20.30 -4.04
N LEU A 29 12.83 20.20 -4.30
CA LEU A 29 11.87 19.45 -3.51
C LEU A 29 11.19 18.40 -4.40
N ASP A 30 11.09 17.17 -3.90
CA ASP A 30 10.37 16.11 -4.56
C ASP A 30 8.90 16.10 -4.10
N LEU A 31 8.02 16.53 -4.98
CA LEU A 31 6.57 16.51 -4.78
C LEU A 31 5.86 15.54 -5.75
N GLY A 32 6.63 14.71 -6.44
CA GLY A 32 6.11 13.81 -7.48
C GLY A 32 5.25 12.66 -6.93
N VAL A 33 5.57 12.16 -5.76
CA VAL A 33 4.84 11.05 -5.12
C VAL A 33 4.50 11.40 -3.68
N GLY A 34 3.25 11.15 -3.29
CA GLY A 34 2.75 11.37 -1.94
C GLY A 34 3.26 10.30 -0.95
N VAL A 35 4.55 10.35 -0.60
CA VAL A 35 5.17 9.47 0.38
C VAL A 35 5.87 10.30 1.45
N TYR A 36 5.78 9.86 2.72
CA TYR A 36 6.50 10.54 3.80
C TYR A 36 8.01 10.41 3.60
N LYS A 37 8.71 11.55 3.73
CA LYS A 37 10.17 11.62 3.77
C LYS A 37 10.63 12.36 5.02
N ASN A 38 11.68 11.86 5.65
CA ASN A 38 12.33 12.55 6.78
C ASN A 38 13.23 13.70 6.30
N ALA A 39 13.92 14.36 7.22
CA ALA A 39 14.80 15.50 6.91
C ALA A 39 15.96 15.13 5.96
N GLU A 40 16.38 13.87 5.97
CA GLU A 40 17.42 13.30 5.10
C GLU A 40 16.88 12.84 3.74
N GLY A 41 15.57 13.03 3.46
CA GLY A 41 14.92 12.60 2.22
C GLY A 41 14.64 11.11 2.12
N ALA A 42 14.84 10.34 3.18
CA ALA A 42 14.56 8.91 3.24
C ALA A 42 13.13 8.62 3.68
N THR A 43 12.56 7.52 3.19
CA THR A 43 11.28 6.98 3.66
C THR A 43 11.56 5.89 4.70
N PRO A 44 11.49 6.19 6.01
CA PRO A 44 11.82 5.21 7.04
C PRO A 44 10.71 4.15 7.16
N ILE A 45 11.12 2.91 7.42
CA ILE A 45 10.20 1.84 7.79
C ILE A 45 9.85 2.01 9.27
N MET A 46 8.56 2.02 9.61
CA MET A 46 8.12 2.09 11.00
C MET A 46 8.69 0.92 11.82
N LYS A 47 9.14 1.20 13.03
CA LYS A 47 9.72 0.18 13.93
C LYS A 47 8.73 -0.96 14.22
N ALA A 48 7.44 -0.67 14.32
CA ALA A 48 6.40 -1.68 14.50
C ALA A 48 6.30 -2.64 13.30
N VAL A 49 6.42 -2.12 12.07
CA VAL A 49 6.44 -2.94 10.84
C VAL A 49 7.65 -3.86 10.84
N LYS A 50 8.85 -3.32 11.09
CA LYS A 50 10.09 -4.11 11.18
C LYS A 50 9.97 -5.26 12.18
N LYS A 51 9.44 -4.97 13.37
CA LYS A 51 9.24 -5.99 14.41
C LYS A 51 8.22 -7.06 13.99
N SER A 52 7.15 -6.65 13.32
CA SER A 52 6.13 -7.58 12.82
C SER A 52 6.68 -8.49 11.73
N GLU A 53 7.50 -7.97 10.82
CA GLU A 53 8.19 -8.77 9.79
C GLU A 53 9.08 -9.84 10.42
N GLU A 54 9.84 -9.49 11.47
CA GLU A 54 10.68 -10.42 12.20
C GLU A 54 9.87 -11.53 12.88
N ILE A 55 8.75 -11.18 13.52
CA ILE A 55 7.83 -12.15 14.15
C ILE A 55 7.26 -13.07 13.09
N LEU A 56 6.75 -12.55 11.99
CA LEU A 56 6.20 -13.35 10.89
C LEU A 56 7.24 -14.29 10.30
N HIS A 57 8.45 -13.82 10.08
CA HIS A 57 9.53 -14.66 9.57
C HIS A 57 9.82 -15.87 10.46
N ARG A 58 9.71 -15.71 11.78
CA ARG A 58 9.98 -16.78 12.76
C ARG A 58 8.81 -17.71 13.01
N SER A 59 7.57 -17.21 12.89
CA SER A 59 6.36 -17.92 13.32
C SER A 59 5.49 -18.45 12.20
N GLN A 60 5.70 -17.97 10.97
CA GLN A 60 4.86 -18.37 9.84
C GLN A 60 5.39 -19.63 9.17
N ASP A 61 4.71 -20.75 9.40
CA ASP A 61 5.10 -22.07 8.88
C ASP A 61 4.43 -22.40 7.54
N SER A 62 3.44 -21.61 7.10
CA SER A 62 2.67 -21.91 5.89
C SER A 62 2.35 -20.63 5.09
N LYS A 63 2.24 -20.81 3.77
CA LYS A 63 1.78 -19.82 2.78
C LYS A 63 0.51 -20.29 2.07
N SER A 64 -0.38 -20.96 2.79
CA SER A 64 -1.66 -21.42 2.25
C SER A 64 -2.59 -20.27 1.88
N TYR A 65 -3.59 -20.58 1.05
CA TYR A 65 -4.63 -19.62 0.71
C TYR A 65 -5.44 -19.21 1.94
N VAL A 66 -5.86 -17.96 1.97
CA VAL A 66 -6.86 -17.43 2.91
C VAL A 66 -8.26 -17.51 2.29
N GLY A 67 -9.31 -17.36 3.11
CA GLY A 67 -10.69 -17.32 2.61
C GLY A 67 -10.96 -16.11 1.70
N LEU A 68 -12.09 -16.10 1.01
CA LEU A 68 -12.48 -15.06 0.05
C LEU A 68 -12.48 -13.64 0.64
N ILE A 69 -12.85 -13.51 1.90
CA ILE A 69 -12.84 -12.22 2.62
C ILE A 69 -11.46 -11.85 3.20
N GLY A 70 -10.46 -12.69 3.01
CA GLY A 70 -9.12 -12.47 3.55
C GLY A 70 -8.95 -12.89 5.00
N SER A 71 -8.00 -12.31 5.72
CA SER A 71 -7.75 -12.56 7.14
C SER A 71 -8.74 -11.79 8.02
N ILE A 72 -9.55 -12.53 8.77
CA ILE A 72 -10.49 -11.94 9.75
C ILE A 72 -9.75 -11.19 10.84
N GLU A 73 -8.63 -11.72 11.31
CA GLU A 73 -7.81 -11.08 12.34
C GLU A 73 -7.23 -9.74 11.85
N PHE A 74 -6.67 -9.72 10.64
CA PHE A 74 -6.21 -8.48 10.01
C PHE A 74 -7.34 -7.45 9.94
N SER A 75 -8.50 -7.84 9.45
CA SER A 75 -9.65 -6.97 9.26
C SER A 75 -10.15 -6.38 10.59
N LYS A 76 -10.25 -7.19 11.63
CA LYS A 76 -10.63 -6.73 12.99
C LYS A 76 -9.61 -5.76 13.56
N ASN A 77 -8.32 -6.04 13.43
CA ASN A 77 -7.27 -5.17 13.94
C ASN A 77 -7.25 -3.81 13.22
N ILE A 78 -7.43 -3.79 11.89
CA ILE A 78 -7.54 -2.55 11.11
C ILE A 78 -8.82 -1.80 11.49
N GLY A 79 -9.95 -2.48 11.62
CA GLY A 79 -11.21 -1.87 12.06
C GLY A 79 -11.07 -1.21 13.43
N GLY A 80 -10.46 -1.89 14.40
CA GLY A 80 -10.18 -1.34 15.72
C GLY A 80 -9.25 -0.12 15.66
N LEU A 81 -8.21 -0.18 14.86
CA LEU A 81 -7.26 0.92 14.69
C LEU A 81 -7.92 2.16 14.05
N VAL A 82 -8.66 1.97 12.96
CA VAL A 82 -9.24 3.08 12.18
C VAL A 82 -10.45 3.69 12.87
N LEU A 83 -11.33 2.85 13.43
CA LEU A 83 -12.58 3.27 14.03
C LEU A 83 -12.48 3.52 15.55
N ASN A 84 -11.34 3.21 16.16
CA ASN A 84 -11.12 3.34 17.60
C ASN A 84 -12.28 2.74 18.44
N ASN A 85 -12.81 1.60 18.00
CA ASN A 85 -13.96 0.92 18.61
C ASN A 85 -15.25 1.80 18.78
N SER A 86 -15.37 2.86 17.96
CA SER A 86 -16.51 3.79 18.02
C SER A 86 -17.78 3.26 17.35
N VAL A 87 -17.68 2.15 16.62
CA VAL A 87 -18.78 1.51 15.90
C VAL A 87 -19.05 0.12 16.47
N ASP A 88 -20.33 -0.21 16.69
CA ASP A 88 -20.71 -1.56 17.13
C ASP A 88 -20.26 -2.60 16.10
N GLU A 89 -19.57 -3.66 16.56
CA GLU A 89 -19.04 -4.74 15.71
C GLU A 89 -20.15 -5.38 14.82
N LYS A 90 -21.38 -5.43 15.31
CA LYS A 90 -22.52 -5.96 14.55
C LYS A 90 -22.88 -5.14 13.31
N ARG A 91 -22.40 -3.92 13.23
CA ARG A 91 -22.59 -3.02 12.08
C ARG A 91 -21.41 -3.02 11.13
N LEU A 92 -20.40 -3.82 11.40
CA LEU A 92 -19.17 -3.88 10.62
C LEU A 92 -19.10 -5.15 9.80
N SER A 93 -18.77 -5.00 8.53
CA SER A 93 -18.37 -6.08 7.65
C SER A 93 -17.03 -5.74 7.03
N TYR A 94 -16.23 -6.74 6.80
CA TYR A 94 -14.86 -6.57 6.34
C TYR A 94 -14.58 -7.44 5.12
N ALA A 95 -13.76 -6.92 4.22
CA ALA A 95 -13.12 -7.70 3.17
C ALA A 95 -11.71 -7.16 2.94
N GLN A 96 -10.73 -8.05 2.97
CA GLN A 96 -9.36 -7.69 2.66
C GLN A 96 -9.19 -7.63 1.14
N ALA A 97 -8.66 -6.52 0.64
CA ALA A 97 -8.43 -6.29 -0.78
C ALA A 97 -6.94 -6.11 -1.08
N PRO A 98 -6.48 -6.40 -2.31
CA PRO A 98 -5.11 -6.16 -2.73
C PRO A 98 -4.88 -4.66 -2.96
N GLY A 99 -4.48 -3.96 -1.92
CA GLY A 99 -4.21 -2.51 -1.94
C GLY A 99 -5.47 -1.64 -2.08
N GLY A 100 -5.26 -0.32 -2.11
CA GLY A 100 -6.34 0.67 -2.21
C GLY A 100 -7.14 0.57 -3.50
N THR A 101 -6.49 0.27 -4.63
CA THR A 101 -7.16 0.10 -5.93
C THR A 101 -8.14 -1.06 -5.90
N GLY A 102 -7.75 -2.20 -5.32
CA GLY A 102 -8.64 -3.34 -5.14
C GLY A 102 -9.82 -3.02 -4.22
N ALA A 103 -9.58 -2.29 -3.13
CA ALA A 103 -10.63 -1.86 -2.22
C ALA A 103 -11.64 -0.92 -2.89
N LEU A 104 -11.17 0.08 -3.64
CA LEU A 104 -12.03 0.99 -4.40
C LEU A 104 -12.84 0.24 -5.46
N HIS A 105 -12.23 -0.70 -6.16
CA HIS A 105 -12.94 -1.51 -7.15
C HIS A 105 -14.09 -2.30 -6.52
N GLN A 106 -13.86 -2.94 -5.37
CA GLN A 106 -14.91 -3.67 -4.66
C GLN A 106 -16.04 -2.74 -4.20
N LEU A 107 -15.71 -1.56 -3.65
CA LEU A 107 -16.71 -0.58 -3.21
C LEU A 107 -17.59 -0.03 -4.34
N LEU A 108 -17.04 0.06 -5.55
CA LEU A 108 -17.81 0.52 -6.72
C LEU A 108 -18.75 -0.56 -7.29
N LEU A 109 -18.58 -1.82 -6.90
CA LEU A 109 -19.45 -2.93 -7.32
C LEU A 109 -20.59 -3.22 -6.32
N LEU A 110 -20.57 -2.59 -5.14
CA LEU A 110 -21.65 -2.69 -4.13
C LEU A 110 -22.78 -1.71 -4.43
#